data_99a4d1fdd423931e8bf584fdcfbca527
#
_entry.id   99a4d1fdd423931e8bf584fdcfbca527
#
_cell.length_a   1.000
_cell.length_b   1.000
_cell.length_c   1.000
_cell.angle_alpha   90.00
_cell.angle_beta   90.00
_cell.angle_gamma   90.00
#
_symmetry.space_group_name_H-M   'P 1'
#
loop_
_entity.id
_entity.type
_entity.pdbx_description
1 polymer ?
#
loop_
_entity_poly.entity_id
_entity_poly.type
_entity_poly.pdbx_seq_one_letter_code
_entity_poly.pdbx_strand_id
1 'polypeptide(L)'
;EILPGLPTGQAILEPYHARLTKQGERHPVTRGLPGSQSDPPHWSRFFRVIDTAQRSGRSLLAAPGDKPVLLIDKVGEGRVALLLSDHIWLWARGYEGGGPHIDLLRRLSHWLMKEPDLEEERLKLSVSGRDLVVERQTMSDTVPPAIVTTPAGVSRSLTLKEEEPGLWRAKTPADELGLWRAANGTFTALASIGPLNPKEFAEVTSTKDVVAPIATATGGGVWRLADLSGDLPRVVPVSSAERLSGADWMGLRTRDVSVVRGIGLFPLFAGLAGLLLLLGALTAAWVREGR
;
A
#
# COMPACT_ATOMS: atom_id res chain seq x y z
N GLU A 1 28.46 -17.93 5.39
CA GLU A 1 28.25 -18.32 3.98
C GLU A 1 26.80 -17.92 3.60
N ILE A 2 26.65 -17.17 2.48
CA ILE A 2 25.33 -16.59 2.14
C ILE A 2 24.56 -17.47 1.13
N LEU A 3 25.28 -18.24 0.29
CA LEU A 3 24.66 -19.04 -0.76
C LEU A 3 24.10 -20.37 -0.20
N PRO A 4 22.85 -20.72 -0.54
CA PRO A 4 22.20 -21.94 -0.07
C PRO A 4 22.75 -23.22 -0.70
N GLY A 5 23.64 -23.11 -1.68
CA GLY A 5 24.26 -24.25 -2.35
C GLY A 5 25.68 -23.96 -2.81
N LEU A 6 26.49 -25.00 -2.87
CA LEU A 6 27.85 -24.93 -3.39
C LEU A 6 27.96 -25.78 -4.66
N PRO A 7 28.50 -25.26 -5.77
CA PRO A 7 28.84 -26.05 -6.94
C PRO A 7 29.78 -27.20 -6.55
N THR A 8 29.47 -28.40 -7.00
CA THR A 8 30.24 -29.63 -6.68
C THR A 8 31.16 -30.08 -7.82
N GLY A 9 30.98 -29.49 -9.01
CA GLY A 9 31.75 -29.85 -10.19
C GLY A 9 31.34 -29.11 -11.45
N GLN A 10 31.34 -29.81 -12.55
CA GLN A 10 30.93 -29.27 -13.85
C GLN A 10 29.41 -29.24 -14.00
N ALA A 11 28.92 -28.42 -14.93
CA ALA A 11 27.51 -28.43 -15.27
C ALA A 11 27.09 -29.75 -15.89
N ILE A 12 25.91 -30.24 -15.51
CA ILE A 12 25.25 -31.40 -16.14
C ILE A 12 24.61 -30.89 -17.44
N LEU A 13 25.03 -31.46 -18.58
CA LEU A 13 24.62 -31.04 -19.93
C LEU A 13 23.68 -32.08 -20.55
N GLU A 14 22.53 -32.31 -19.91
CA GLU A 14 21.52 -33.23 -20.37
C GLU A 14 20.16 -32.54 -20.46
N PRO A 15 19.32 -32.87 -21.48
CA PRO A 15 17.97 -32.34 -21.57
C PRO A 15 17.09 -32.86 -20.42
N TYR A 16 16.38 -31.95 -19.72
CA TYR A 16 15.44 -32.33 -18.66
C TYR A 16 14.28 -31.36 -18.56
N HIS A 17 13.16 -31.83 -18.02
CA HIS A 17 12.08 -30.95 -17.56
C HIS A 17 12.31 -30.59 -16.08
N ALA A 18 12.30 -29.30 -15.79
CA ALA A 18 12.27 -28.86 -14.40
C ALA A 18 10.92 -29.26 -13.79
N ARG A 19 10.94 -29.77 -12.55
CA ARG A 19 9.74 -30.16 -11.81
C ARG A 19 9.66 -29.45 -10.46
N LEU A 20 8.45 -29.33 -9.93
CA LEU A 20 8.27 -28.87 -8.58
C LEU A 20 8.74 -29.94 -7.59
N THR A 21 9.40 -29.50 -6.53
CA THR A 21 9.61 -30.35 -5.35
C THR A 21 8.36 -30.31 -4.46
N LYS A 22 8.24 -31.19 -3.47
CA LYS A 22 7.17 -31.10 -2.46
C LYS A 22 7.14 -29.74 -1.78
N GLN A 23 8.30 -29.14 -1.55
CA GLN A 23 8.40 -27.77 -1.00
C GLN A 23 7.97 -26.72 -2.04
N GLY A 24 8.30 -26.92 -3.29
CA GLY A 24 7.89 -26.04 -4.39
C GLY A 24 6.39 -26.04 -4.65
N GLU A 25 5.71 -27.18 -4.46
CA GLU A 25 4.25 -27.25 -4.55
C GLU A 25 3.54 -26.41 -3.48
N ARG A 26 4.15 -26.29 -2.29
CA ARG A 26 3.60 -25.55 -1.14
C ARG A 26 4.03 -24.10 -1.08
N HIS A 27 5.17 -23.77 -1.70
CA HIS A 27 5.76 -22.45 -1.57
C HIS A 27 5.03 -21.41 -2.45
N PRO A 28 4.66 -20.23 -1.94
CA PRO A 28 3.91 -19.21 -2.69
C PRO A 28 4.56 -18.75 -4.00
N VAL A 29 5.90 -18.82 -4.08
CA VAL A 29 6.64 -18.45 -5.30
C VAL A 29 6.34 -19.41 -6.45
N THR A 30 6.23 -20.71 -6.17
CA THR A 30 6.14 -21.75 -7.20
C THR A 30 4.80 -22.48 -7.23
N ARG A 31 3.99 -22.38 -6.16
CA ARG A 31 2.67 -23.01 -6.12
C ARG A 31 1.78 -22.53 -7.26
N GLY A 32 1.11 -23.49 -7.93
CA GLY A 32 0.15 -23.20 -8.99
C GLY A 32 0.73 -22.40 -10.17
N LEU A 33 2.01 -22.56 -10.47
CA LEU A 33 2.58 -22.01 -11.70
C LEU A 33 1.86 -22.61 -12.92
N PRO A 34 1.57 -21.82 -13.96
CA PRO A 34 0.94 -22.33 -15.18
C PRO A 34 1.68 -23.54 -15.73
N GLY A 35 0.95 -24.61 -16.06
CA GLY A 35 1.52 -25.86 -16.61
C GLY A 35 2.15 -26.80 -15.58
N SER A 36 2.05 -26.50 -14.27
CA SER A 36 2.61 -27.36 -13.21
C SER A 36 1.74 -28.54 -12.80
N GLN A 37 0.52 -28.68 -13.35
CA GLN A 37 -0.46 -29.69 -12.91
C GLN A 37 -0.19 -31.09 -13.43
N SER A 38 0.76 -31.27 -14.32
CA SER A 38 1.18 -32.54 -14.87
C SER A 38 2.58 -32.96 -14.40
N ASP A 39 2.90 -34.26 -14.46
CA ASP A 39 4.24 -34.78 -14.21
C ASP A 39 4.73 -35.56 -15.46
N PRO A 40 5.76 -35.07 -16.18
CA PRO A 40 6.44 -33.77 -15.96
C PRO A 40 5.53 -32.55 -16.28
N PRO A 41 5.83 -31.39 -15.71
CA PRO A 41 5.11 -30.15 -16.05
C PRO A 41 5.16 -29.84 -17.54
N HIS A 42 4.12 -29.18 -18.07
CA HIS A 42 4.09 -28.72 -19.47
C HIS A 42 5.00 -27.52 -19.70
N TRP A 43 6.26 -27.67 -19.33
CA TRP A 43 7.32 -26.68 -19.52
C TRP A 43 8.37 -27.21 -20.46
N SER A 44 8.95 -26.32 -21.28
CA SER A 44 10.03 -26.71 -22.15
C SER A 44 11.25 -27.20 -21.37
N ARG A 45 12.04 -28.04 -22.02
CA ARG A 45 13.25 -28.59 -21.44
C ARG A 45 14.34 -27.55 -21.23
N PHE A 46 15.09 -27.75 -20.17
CA PHE A 46 16.42 -27.16 -19.99
C PHE A 46 17.48 -28.17 -20.41
N PHE A 47 18.65 -27.68 -20.78
CA PHE A 47 19.75 -28.51 -21.28
C PHE A 47 21.01 -28.40 -20.41
N ARG A 48 20.95 -27.64 -19.35
CA ARG A 48 22.07 -27.42 -18.44
C ARG A 48 21.58 -27.10 -17.04
N VAL A 49 22.19 -27.75 -16.05
CA VAL A 49 22.06 -27.38 -14.63
C VAL A 49 23.44 -27.44 -13.98
N ILE A 50 23.73 -26.51 -13.11
CA ILE A 50 24.96 -26.51 -12.31
C ILE A 50 24.80 -27.54 -11.20
N ASP A 51 25.63 -28.58 -11.19
CA ASP A 51 25.62 -29.57 -10.11
C ASP A 51 26.01 -28.91 -8.79
N THR A 52 25.12 -28.98 -7.81
CA THR A 52 25.20 -28.18 -6.59
C THR A 52 24.77 -28.99 -5.39
N ALA A 53 25.60 -29.04 -4.38
CA ALA A 53 25.23 -29.56 -3.07
C ALA A 53 24.45 -28.49 -2.29
N GLN A 54 23.19 -28.77 -1.98
CA GLN A 54 22.40 -27.90 -1.11
C GLN A 54 23.00 -27.90 0.30
N ARG A 55 23.20 -26.72 0.86
CA ARG A 55 23.72 -26.48 2.21
C ARG A 55 22.67 -26.03 3.19
N SER A 56 21.77 -25.18 2.71
CA SER A 56 20.70 -24.61 3.52
C SER A 56 19.49 -24.26 2.63
N GLY A 57 18.47 -23.68 3.22
CA GLY A 57 17.29 -23.23 2.47
C GLY A 57 16.43 -24.36 1.91
N ARG A 58 15.68 -24.05 0.87
CA ARG A 58 14.70 -24.94 0.26
C ARG A 58 14.89 -25.03 -1.25
N SER A 59 14.81 -26.25 -1.78
CA SER A 59 14.73 -26.49 -3.21
C SER A 59 13.28 -26.43 -3.65
N LEU A 60 12.94 -25.49 -4.53
CA LEU A 60 11.58 -25.34 -5.06
C LEU A 60 11.40 -26.01 -6.42
N LEU A 61 12.45 -25.99 -7.25
CA LEU A 61 12.50 -26.67 -8.54
C LEU A 61 13.68 -27.64 -8.55
N ALA A 62 13.48 -28.80 -9.15
CA ALA A 62 14.50 -29.82 -9.30
C ALA A 62 14.57 -30.36 -10.73
N ALA A 63 15.76 -30.81 -11.12
CA ALA A 63 16.04 -31.67 -12.26
C ALA A 63 15.96 -33.16 -11.83
N PRO A 64 16.04 -34.10 -12.77
CA PRO A 64 16.10 -35.54 -12.43
C PRO A 64 17.20 -35.87 -11.41
N GLY A 65 16.94 -36.83 -10.55
CA GLY A 65 17.82 -37.17 -9.45
C GLY A 65 17.82 -36.15 -8.29
N ASP A 66 16.74 -35.39 -8.19
CA ASP A 66 16.53 -34.33 -7.16
C ASP A 66 17.63 -33.27 -7.13
N LYS A 67 18.30 -33.09 -8.26
CA LYS A 67 19.27 -31.99 -8.42
C LYS A 67 18.56 -30.63 -8.35
N PRO A 68 18.94 -29.72 -7.45
CA PRO A 68 18.26 -28.45 -7.33
C PRO A 68 18.42 -27.59 -8.59
N VAL A 69 17.34 -26.93 -9.00
CA VAL A 69 17.30 -25.93 -10.08
C VAL A 69 17.04 -24.55 -9.52
N LEU A 70 16.17 -24.44 -8.52
CA LEU A 70 15.91 -23.20 -7.78
C LEU A 70 16.01 -23.47 -6.29
N LEU A 71 17.00 -22.87 -5.65
CA LEU A 71 17.18 -22.83 -4.20
C LEU A 71 16.83 -21.45 -3.68
N ILE A 72 16.14 -21.41 -2.56
CA ILE A 72 15.86 -20.17 -1.84
C ILE A 72 16.22 -20.32 -0.37
N ASP A 73 16.63 -19.22 0.27
CA ASP A 73 16.94 -19.21 1.70
C ASP A 73 16.70 -17.84 2.34
N LYS A 74 16.53 -17.85 3.65
CA LYS A 74 16.47 -16.66 4.51
C LYS A 74 17.76 -16.59 5.31
N VAL A 75 18.57 -15.56 5.09
CA VAL A 75 19.86 -15.37 5.74
C VAL A 75 19.83 -14.08 6.56
N GLY A 76 19.75 -14.23 7.87
CA GLY A 76 19.46 -13.10 8.75
C GLY A 76 18.16 -12.40 8.36
N GLU A 77 18.21 -11.12 8.14
CA GLU A 77 17.07 -10.35 7.64
C GLU A 77 16.97 -10.34 6.10
N GLY A 78 17.91 -10.95 5.41
CA GLY A 78 17.95 -10.99 3.95
C GLY A 78 17.30 -12.25 3.38
N ARG A 79 17.12 -12.26 2.05
CA ARG A 79 16.65 -13.40 1.27
C ARG A 79 17.57 -13.62 0.10
N VAL A 80 17.83 -14.88 -0.19
CA VAL A 80 18.70 -15.30 -1.30
C VAL A 80 17.94 -16.29 -2.16
N ALA A 81 18.07 -16.16 -3.47
CA ALA A 81 17.60 -17.12 -4.44
C ALA A 81 18.74 -17.48 -5.38
N LEU A 82 18.92 -18.77 -5.61
CA LEU A 82 19.95 -19.31 -6.47
C LEU A 82 19.28 -20.13 -7.57
N LEU A 83 19.26 -19.59 -8.80
CA LEU A 83 18.80 -20.28 -10.00
C LEU A 83 20.00 -20.94 -10.65
N LEU A 84 19.99 -22.27 -10.70
CA LEU A 84 21.13 -23.11 -11.11
C LEU A 84 21.12 -23.49 -12.60
N SER A 85 20.23 -22.88 -13.38
CA SER A 85 20.20 -22.96 -14.82
C SER A 85 19.95 -21.57 -15.40
N ASP A 86 20.73 -21.22 -16.40
CA ASP A 86 20.55 -20.00 -17.18
C ASP A 86 19.49 -20.17 -18.29
N HIS A 87 18.92 -21.38 -18.47
CA HIS A 87 18.03 -21.70 -19.58
C HIS A 87 16.58 -21.19 -19.40
N ILE A 88 16.29 -20.42 -18.38
CA ILE A 88 14.97 -19.79 -18.21
C ILE A 88 14.59 -18.90 -19.41
N TRP A 89 15.57 -18.41 -20.17
CA TRP A 89 15.33 -17.65 -21.40
C TRP A 89 14.67 -18.49 -22.51
N LEU A 90 14.83 -19.84 -22.51
CA LEU A 90 14.13 -20.74 -23.43
C LEU A 90 12.60 -20.64 -23.20
N TRP A 91 12.18 -20.58 -21.93
CA TRP A 91 10.78 -20.37 -21.60
C TRP A 91 10.27 -19.02 -22.13
N ALA A 92 11.07 -17.98 -22.02
CA ALA A 92 10.72 -16.64 -22.53
C ALA A 92 10.61 -16.59 -24.06
N ARG A 93 11.39 -17.41 -24.76
CA ARG A 93 11.37 -17.51 -26.23
C ARG A 93 10.28 -18.45 -26.77
N GLY A 94 9.53 -19.11 -25.90
CA GLY A 94 8.49 -20.04 -26.32
C GLY A 94 9.02 -21.35 -26.90
N TYR A 95 10.29 -21.70 -26.65
CA TYR A 95 10.87 -22.99 -27.07
C TYR A 95 10.03 -24.14 -26.52
N GLU A 96 9.68 -25.13 -27.35
CA GLU A 96 8.80 -26.26 -26.98
C GLU A 96 7.55 -25.86 -26.18
N GLY A 97 6.94 -24.71 -26.50
CA GLY A 97 5.79 -24.19 -25.78
C GLY A 97 6.13 -23.25 -24.61
N GLY A 98 7.40 -23.10 -24.25
CA GLY A 98 7.85 -22.17 -23.22
C GLY A 98 7.62 -22.66 -21.80
N GLY A 99 7.44 -21.74 -20.88
CA GLY A 99 7.21 -22.03 -19.47
C GLY A 99 6.83 -20.76 -18.67
N PRO A 100 6.56 -20.85 -17.37
CA PRO A 100 6.00 -19.80 -16.57
C PRO A 100 7.05 -18.79 -16.09
N HIS A 101 7.96 -18.36 -16.95
CA HIS A 101 9.10 -17.50 -16.58
C HIS A 101 8.65 -16.14 -16.00
N ILE A 102 7.58 -15.53 -16.54
CA ILE A 102 7.08 -14.26 -16.06
C ILE A 102 6.55 -14.40 -14.63
N ASP A 103 5.69 -15.39 -14.40
CA ASP A 103 5.10 -15.61 -13.08
C ASP A 103 6.14 -16.01 -12.04
N LEU A 104 7.06 -16.91 -12.43
CA LEU A 104 8.13 -17.35 -11.55
C LEU A 104 9.05 -16.19 -11.15
N LEU A 105 9.58 -15.45 -12.13
CA LEU A 105 10.52 -14.35 -11.86
C LEU A 105 9.84 -13.20 -11.12
N ARG A 106 8.60 -12.88 -11.46
CA ARG A 106 7.83 -11.86 -10.76
C ARG A 106 7.64 -12.25 -9.29
N ARG A 107 7.12 -13.45 -9.01
CA ARG A 107 6.91 -13.91 -7.63
C ARG A 107 8.22 -14.04 -6.87
N LEU A 108 9.29 -14.51 -7.52
CA LEU A 108 10.60 -14.61 -6.90
C LEU A 108 11.16 -13.22 -6.52
N SER A 109 11.04 -12.25 -7.41
CA SER A 109 11.46 -10.87 -7.15
C SER A 109 10.67 -10.25 -6.00
N HIS A 110 9.34 -10.41 -5.97
CA HIS A 110 8.49 -9.93 -4.89
C HIS A 110 8.79 -10.65 -3.56
N TRP A 111 9.08 -11.95 -3.60
CA TRP A 111 9.51 -12.69 -2.42
C TRP A 111 10.85 -12.14 -1.89
N LEU A 112 11.82 -11.88 -2.76
CA LEU A 112 13.11 -11.26 -2.37
C LEU A 112 12.92 -9.87 -1.75
N MET A 113 11.91 -9.11 -2.19
CA MET A 113 11.52 -7.81 -1.61
C MET A 113 10.69 -7.93 -0.31
N LYS A 114 10.48 -9.16 0.19
CA LYS A 114 9.69 -9.44 1.40
C LYS A 114 8.21 -9.08 1.28
N GLU A 115 7.62 -9.28 0.10
CA GLU A 115 6.18 -9.07 -0.09
C GLU A 115 5.39 -10.00 0.86
N PRO A 116 4.50 -9.44 1.72
CA PRO A 116 3.79 -10.24 2.72
C PRO A 116 2.92 -11.35 2.14
N ASP A 117 2.38 -11.18 0.93
CA ASP A 117 1.56 -12.18 0.27
C ASP A 117 2.34 -13.42 -0.20
N LEU A 118 3.66 -13.34 -0.25
CA LEU A 118 4.56 -14.42 -0.63
C LEU A 118 5.32 -15.02 0.56
N GLU A 119 4.94 -14.67 1.79
CA GLU A 119 5.50 -15.32 2.99
C GLU A 119 5.08 -16.80 3.06
N GLU A 120 6.04 -17.63 3.47
CA GLU A 120 5.87 -19.08 3.62
C GLU A 120 4.89 -19.41 4.75
N GLU A 121 4.88 -18.59 5.78
CA GLU A 121 4.04 -18.72 6.96
C GLU A 121 3.22 -17.45 7.15
N ARG A 122 1.91 -17.52 6.91
CA ARG A 122 1.03 -16.35 6.96
C ARG A 122 -0.38 -16.76 7.35
N LEU A 123 -1.00 -15.95 8.20
CA LEU A 123 -2.43 -15.99 8.46
C LEU A 123 -3.07 -14.73 7.88
N LYS A 124 -4.11 -14.89 7.08
CA LYS A 124 -4.91 -13.80 6.51
C LYS A 124 -6.37 -13.97 6.90
N LEU A 125 -6.99 -12.87 7.23
CA LEU A 125 -8.41 -12.78 7.49
C LEU A 125 -9.01 -11.76 6.50
N SER A 126 -10.00 -12.17 5.75
CA SER A 126 -10.65 -11.31 4.75
C SER A 126 -12.16 -11.52 4.76
N VAL A 127 -12.88 -10.54 4.23
CA VAL A 127 -14.33 -10.59 4.08
C VAL A 127 -14.65 -10.85 2.61
N SER A 128 -15.50 -11.85 2.36
CA SER A 128 -15.99 -12.16 1.01
C SER A 128 -17.52 -12.26 1.06
N GLY A 129 -18.19 -11.23 0.58
CA GLY A 129 -19.64 -11.11 0.68
C GLY A 129 -20.10 -11.00 2.13
N ARG A 130 -20.80 -12.04 2.63
CA ARG A 130 -21.28 -12.14 4.03
C ARG A 130 -20.46 -13.10 4.87
N ASP A 131 -19.37 -13.64 4.32
CA ASP A 131 -18.53 -14.60 4.99
C ASP A 131 -17.17 -14.00 5.34
N LEU A 132 -16.67 -14.42 6.48
CA LEU A 132 -15.29 -14.22 6.89
C LEU A 132 -14.47 -15.41 6.39
N VAL A 133 -13.40 -15.16 5.66
CA VAL A 133 -12.48 -16.17 5.12
C VAL A 133 -11.19 -16.12 5.92
N VAL A 134 -10.87 -17.20 6.57
CA VAL A 134 -9.58 -17.44 7.22
C VAL A 134 -8.70 -18.20 6.25
N GLU A 135 -7.53 -17.68 5.92
CA GLU A 135 -6.55 -18.28 5.03
C GLU A 135 -5.23 -18.46 5.78
N ARG A 136 -4.72 -19.67 5.85
CA ARG A 136 -3.42 -20.01 6.45
C ARG A 136 -2.50 -20.57 5.37
N GLN A 137 -1.45 -19.84 5.06
CA GLN A 137 -0.32 -20.31 4.25
C GLN A 137 0.72 -20.93 5.18
N THR A 138 1.18 -22.14 4.86
CA THR A 138 2.23 -22.81 5.65
C THR A 138 2.99 -23.85 4.83
N MET A 139 4.21 -24.11 5.23
CA MET A 139 5.02 -25.21 4.69
C MET A 139 4.78 -26.53 5.43
N SER A 140 3.99 -26.51 6.50
CA SER A 140 3.65 -27.71 7.30
C SER A 140 2.58 -28.56 6.63
N ASP A 141 2.64 -29.88 6.88
CA ASP A 141 1.65 -30.84 6.37
C ASP A 141 0.32 -30.82 7.14
N THR A 142 0.30 -30.19 8.31
CA THR A 142 -0.88 -30.09 9.17
C THR A 142 -0.98 -28.71 9.78
N VAL A 143 -2.21 -28.26 10.01
CA VAL A 143 -2.52 -26.98 10.60
C VAL A 143 -3.51 -27.16 11.75
N PRO A 144 -3.26 -26.61 12.95
CA PRO A 144 -4.25 -26.61 14.02
C PRO A 144 -5.46 -25.77 13.63
N PRO A 145 -6.63 -25.97 14.28
CA PRO A 145 -7.78 -25.12 14.06
C PRO A 145 -7.47 -23.64 14.35
N ALA A 146 -8.07 -22.75 13.57
CA ALA A 146 -7.99 -21.31 13.83
C ALA A 146 -9.06 -20.91 14.86
N ILE A 147 -8.71 -20.00 15.74
CA ILE A 147 -9.65 -19.39 16.69
C ILE A 147 -10.08 -18.04 16.11
N VAL A 148 -11.35 -17.88 15.82
CA VAL A 148 -11.93 -16.62 15.35
C VAL A 148 -12.73 -15.99 16.48
N THR A 149 -12.43 -14.73 16.79
CA THR A 149 -13.09 -13.95 17.83
C THR A 149 -13.93 -12.86 17.17
N THR A 150 -15.21 -12.80 17.55
CA THR A 150 -16.17 -11.81 17.07
C THR A 150 -15.91 -10.43 17.71
N PRO A 151 -16.48 -9.34 17.17
CA PRO A 151 -16.44 -8.02 17.82
C PRO A 151 -17.00 -8.01 19.25
N ALA A 152 -17.98 -8.86 19.54
CA ALA A 152 -18.54 -9.05 20.89
C ALA A 152 -17.64 -9.87 21.83
N GLY A 153 -16.47 -10.36 21.36
CA GLY A 153 -15.52 -11.14 22.16
C GLY A 153 -15.79 -12.64 22.22
N VAL A 154 -16.78 -13.15 21.48
CA VAL A 154 -17.08 -14.60 21.43
C VAL A 154 -16.05 -15.30 20.53
N SER A 155 -15.40 -16.33 21.06
CA SER A 155 -14.42 -17.12 20.29
C SER A 155 -15.02 -18.42 19.75
N ARG A 156 -14.70 -18.73 18.49
CA ARG A 156 -15.13 -19.94 17.79
C ARG A 156 -13.90 -20.64 17.20
N SER A 157 -13.86 -21.96 17.31
CA SER A 157 -12.81 -22.76 16.69
C SER A 157 -13.24 -23.18 15.28
N LEU A 158 -12.40 -22.92 14.28
CA LEU A 158 -12.62 -23.27 12.87
C LEU A 158 -11.55 -24.27 12.39
N THR A 159 -11.99 -25.42 11.94
CA THR A 159 -11.10 -26.39 11.27
C THR A 159 -10.81 -25.90 9.86
N LEU A 160 -9.53 -25.71 9.56
CA LEU A 160 -9.06 -25.32 8.24
C LEU A 160 -8.97 -26.55 7.34
N LYS A 161 -9.31 -26.42 6.06
CA LYS A 161 -9.16 -27.47 5.04
C LYS A 161 -8.10 -27.04 4.04
N GLU A 162 -7.24 -27.97 3.63
CA GLU A 162 -6.27 -27.71 2.57
C GLU A 162 -7.03 -27.67 1.23
N GLU A 163 -6.98 -26.51 0.55
CA GLU A 163 -7.56 -26.31 -0.79
C GLU A 163 -6.50 -26.48 -1.87
N GLU A 164 -5.29 -26.04 -1.58
CA GLU A 164 -4.11 -26.21 -2.43
C GLU A 164 -2.93 -26.61 -1.53
N PRO A 165 -1.88 -27.25 -2.04
CA PRO A 165 -0.71 -27.58 -1.24
C PRO A 165 -0.19 -26.36 -0.46
N GLY A 166 -0.18 -26.47 0.87
CA GLY A 166 0.26 -25.42 1.77
C GLY A 166 -0.71 -24.25 1.96
N LEU A 167 -1.89 -24.25 1.33
CA LEU A 167 -2.91 -23.23 1.50
C LEU A 167 -4.17 -23.83 2.13
N TRP A 168 -4.44 -23.41 3.35
CA TRP A 168 -5.55 -23.88 4.16
C TRP A 168 -6.59 -22.79 4.34
N ARG A 169 -7.87 -23.12 4.18
CA ARG A 169 -8.95 -22.18 4.30
C ARG A 169 -10.11 -22.69 5.14
N ALA A 170 -10.80 -21.74 5.77
CA ALA A 170 -12.11 -21.94 6.37
C ALA A 170 -12.96 -20.69 6.18
N LYS A 171 -14.27 -20.88 6.14
CA LYS A 171 -15.25 -19.81 6.06
C LYS A 171 -16.20 -19.86 7.26
N THR A 172 -16.61 -18.70 7.73
CA THR A 172 -17.63 -18.57 8.77
C THR A 172 -18.49 -17.35 8.48
N PRO A 173 -19.80 -17.37 8.78
CA PRO A 173 -20.63 -16.19 8.61
C PRO A 173 -20.10 -15.00 9.40
N ALA A 174 -20.16 -13.81 8.79
CA ALA A 174 -19.75 -12.54 9.35
C ALA A 174 -20.98 -11.74 9.80
N ASP A 175 -21.60 -12.17 10.88
CA ASP A 175 -22.92 -11.68 11.30
C ASP A 175 -22.86 -10.36 12.09
N GLU A 176 -21.68 -9.98 12.60
CA GLU A 176 -21.48 -8.82 13.44
C GLU A 176 -20.64 -7.76 12.75
N LEU A 177 -21.04 -6.49 12.83
CA LEU A 177 -20.24 -5.36 12.40
C LEU A 177 -19.15 -5.06 13.44
N GLY A 178 -17.95 -4.75 12.95
CA GLY A 178 -16.83 -4.40 13.82
C GLY A 178 -15.56 -5.17 13.48
N LEU A 179 -14.63 -5.22 14.44
CA LEU A 179 -13.32 -5.81 14.26
C LEU A 179 -13.34 -7.30 14.66
N TRP A 180 -13.05 -8.14 13.69
CA TRP A 180 -12.87 -9.58 13.86
C TRP A 180 -11.39 -9.91 13.96
N ARG A 181 -11.07 -10.91 14.75
CA ARG A 181 -9.71 -11.40 14.95
C ARG A 181 -9.66 -12.90 14.69
N ALA A 182 -8.67 -13.33 13.90
CA ALA A 182 -8.31 -14.74 13.78
C ALA A 182 -6.94 -14.98 14.39
N ALA A 183 -6.77 -16.13 15.07
CA ALA A 183 -5.51 -16.58 15.62
C ALA A 183 -5.26 -18.04 15.22
N ASN A 184 -4.03 -18.38 14.84
CA ASN A 184 -3.61 -19.75 14.53
C ASN A 184 -2.14 -19.90 14.96
N GLY A 185 -1.89 -20.61 16.04
CA GLY A 185 -0.58 -20.64 16.70
C GLY A 185 -0.15 -19.23 17.13
N THR A 186 1.01 -18.80 16.71
CA THR A 186 1.56 -17.46 16.98
C THR A 186 1.05 -16.37 16.03
N PHE A 187 0.35 -16.75 14.97
CA PHE A 187 -0.14 -15.81 13.95
C PHE A 187 -1.49 -15.24 14.34
N THR A 188 -1.64 -13.95 14.08
CA THR A 188 -2.89 -13.22 14.31
C THR A 188 -3.19 -12.38 13.07
N ALA A 189 -4.45 -12.37 12.67
CA ALA A 189 -4.95 -11.53 11.58
C ALA A 189 -6.23 -10.82 12.02
N LEU A 190 -6.46 -9.63 11.48
CA LEU A 190 -7.61 -8.78 11.78
C LEU A 190 -8.36 -8.46 10.49
N ALA A 191 -9.68 -8.39 10.58
CA ALA A 191 -10.52 -7.87 9.50
C ALA A 191 -11.64 -7.01 10.11
N SER A 192 -11.92 -5.88 9.48
CA SER A 192 -13.02 -5.01 9.88
C SER A 192 -14.21 -5.22 8.94
N ILE A 193 -15.37 -5.46 9.52
CA ILE A 193 -16.64 -5.56 8.81
C ILE A 193 -17.41 -4.28 9.08
N GLY A 194 -17.55 -3.47 8.03
CA GLY A 194 -18.34 -2.25 8.05
C GLY A 194 -19.78 -2.48 7.60
N PRO A 195 -20.65 -1.48 7.73
CA PRO A 195 -22.00 -1.53 7.18
C PRO A 195 -21.95 -1.71 5.67
N LEU A 196 -22.89 -2.49 5.11
CA LEU A 196 -23.01 -2.78 3.67
C LEU A 196 -23.15 -1.53 2.80
N ASN A 197 -23.70 -0.46 3.38
CA ASN A 197 -23.78 0.87 2.79
C ASN A 197 -23.19 1.87 3.78
N PRO A 198 -21.89 2.15 3.78
CA PRO A 198 -21.32 3.25 4.55
C PRO A 198 -22.02 4.55 4.19
N LYS A 199 -22.38 5.36 5.17
CA LYS A 199 -23.05 6.66 4.96
C LYS A 199 -22.30 7.55 3.96
N GLU A 200 -21.00 7.37 3.85
CA GLU A 200 -20.10 8.02 2.89
C GLU A 200 -20.47 7.74 1.43
N PHE A 201 -21.06 6.58 1.14
CA PHE A 201 -21.52 6.21 -0.21
C PHE A 201 -23.02 6.44 -0.45
N ALA A 202 -23.78 6.78 0.59
CA ALA A 202 -25.21 7.05 0.46
C ALA A 202 -25.48 8.34 -0.34
N GLU A 203 -24.57 9.31 -0.26
CA GLU A 203 -24.67 10.61 -0.91
C GLU A 203 -23.37 10.95 -1.65
N VAL A 204 -23.05 10.21 -2.71
CA VAL A 204 -21.86 10.46 -3.55
C VAL A 204 -22.07 11.60 -4.56
N THR A 205 -23.31 12.04 -4.75
CA THR A 205 -23.62 13.14 -5.66
C THR A 205 -23.68 14.44 -4.90
N SER A 206 -22.85 15.41 -5.30
CA SER A 206 -22.92 16.75 -4.70
C SER A 206 -24.29 17.39 -4.93
N THR A 207 -24.93 17.88 -3.87
CA THR A 207 -26.24 18.54 -3.93
C THR A 207 -26.16 19.95 -3.34
N LYS A 208 -27.10 20.83 -3.78
CA LYS A 208 -27.29 22.18 -3.19
C LYS A 208 -28.20 22.14 -1.97
N ASP A 209 -29.00 21.08 -1.81
CA ASP A 209 -30.19 21.05 -0.96
C ASP A 209 -29.87 21.26 0.53
N VAL A 210 -28.74 20.78 0.98
CA VAL A 210 -28.31 20.91 2.40
C VAL A 210 -27.87 22.36 2.71
N VAL A 211 -27.18 23.02 1.79
CA VAL A 211 -26.55 24.34 2.01
C VAL A 211 -27.45 25.50 1.53
N ALA A 212 -28.31 25.25 0.53
CA ALA A 212 -29.16 26.27 -0.06
C ALA A 212 -30.07 27.01 0.96
N PRO A 213 -30.73 26.34 1.92
CA PRO A 213 -31.54 27.05 2.92
C PRO A 213 -30.74 28.04 3.78
N ILE A 214 -29.52 27.64 4.18
CA ILE A 214 -28.63 28.45 5.01
C ILE A 214 -28.13 29.68 4.19
N ALA A 215 -27.70 29.44 2.96
CA ALA A 215 -27.24 30.49 2.07
C ALA A 215 -28.36 31.49 1.75
N THR A 216 -29.56 31.02 1.47
CA THR A 216 -30.73 31.89 1.19
C THR A 216 -31.12 32.73 2.41
N ALA A 217 -31.10 32.13 3.63
CA ALA A 217 -31.40 32.87 4.87
C ALA A 217 -30.42 34.00 5.15
N THR A 218 -29.20 33.91 4.63
CA THR A 218 -28.17 34.96 4.76
C THR A 218 -28.05 35.88 3.56
N GLY A 219 -28.94 35.76 2.56
CA GLY A 219 -28.93 36.52 1.32
C GLY A 219 -27.87 36.04 0.29
N GLY A 220 -27.18 34.92 0.60
CA GLY A 220 -26.16 34.34 -0.24
C GLY A 220 -26.73 33.38 -1.32
N GLY A 221 -25.85 32.71 -2.02
CA GLY A 221 -26.18 31.69 -3.03
C GLY A 221 -25.25 30.48 -2.97
N VAL A 222 -25.69 29.41 -3.58
CA VAL A 222 -24.93 28.15 -3.70
C VAL A 222 -24.80 27.77 -5.16
N TRP A 223 -23.59 27.53 -5.60
CA TRP A 223 -23.27 27.05 -6.94
C TRP A 223 -22.56 25.71 -6.85
N ARG A 224 -22.95 24.77 -7.69
CA ARG A 224 -22.17 23.55 -7.91
C ARG A 224 -21.24 23.79 -9.08
N LEU A 225 -19.97 23.45 -8.91
CA LEU A 225 -18.98 23.54 -10.00
C LEU A 225 -19.40 22.71 -11.22
N ALA A 226 -20.07 21.57 -11.00
CA ALA A 226 -20.57 20.72 -12.06
C ALA A 226 -21.69 21.36 -12.91
N ASP A 227 -22.40 22.35 -12.38
CA ASP A 227 -23.48 23.06 -13.08
C ASP A 227 -22.96 24.31 -13.83
N LEU A 228 -21.69 24.66 -13.63
CA LEU A 228 -21.06 25.82 -14.26
C LEU A 228 -20.39 25.38 -15.56
N SER A 229 -20.69 26.02 -16.65
CA SER A 229 -20.15 25.73 -17.99
C SER A 229 -18.68 26.14 -18.18
N GLY A 230 -17.90 26.18 -17.10
CA GLY A 230 -16.47 26.52 -17.09
C GLY A 230 -16.13 27.85 -16.44
N ASP A 231 -17.07 28.77 -16.28
CA ASP A 231 -16.82 30.08 -15.67
C ASP A 231 -17.32 30.11 -14.23
N LEU A 232 -16.44 30.49 -13.31
CA LEU A 232 -16.80 30.75 -11.91
C LEU A 232 -17.61 32.09 -11.81
N PRO A 233 -18.61 32.15 -10.92
CA PRO A 233 -19.33 33.41 -10.69
C PRO A 233 -18.36 34.50 -10.22
N ARG A 234 -18.54 35.72 -10.76
CA ARG A 234 -17.68 36.86 -10.43
C ARG A 234 -17.86 37.24 -8.97
N VAL A 235 -16.75 37.46 -8.28
CA VAL A 235 -16.75 37.91 -6.91
C VAL A 235 -16.81 39.42 -6.88
N VAL A 236 -17.87 39.96 -6.26
CA VAL A 236 -18.10 41.41 -6.17
C VAL A 236 -18.10 41.85 -4.70
N PRO A 237 -17.31 42.87 -4.30
CA PRO A 237 -17.40 43.41 -2.96
C PRO A 237 -18.72 44.18 -2.79
N VAL A 238 -19.43 43.90 -1.70
CA VAL A 238 -20.73 44.51 -1.39
C VAL A 238 -20.69 45.06 0.03
N SER A 239 -21.01 46.35 0.18
CA SER A 239 -20.98 47.01 1.48
C SER A 239 -22.30 46.89 2.25
N SER A 240 -23.45 47.00 1.55
CA SER A 240 -24.78 46.91 2.16
C SER A 240 -25.79 46.43 1.12
N ALA A 241 -26.10 45.13 1.11
CA ALA A 241 -27.18 44.62 0.30
C ALA A 241 -27.87 43.47 1.03
N GLU A 242 -29.17 43.36 0.89
CA GLU A 242 -29.95 42.24 1.38
C GLU A 242 -29.67 40.97 0.56
N ARG A 243 -29.29 41.15 -0.72
CA ARG A 243 -28.98 40.06 -1.63
C ARG A 243 -27.50 40.07 -1.99
N LEU A 244 -26.83 38.96 -1.69
CA LEU A 244 -25.39 38.79 -1.88
C LEU A 244 -25.07 37.79 -3.01
N SER A 245 -26.03 37.46 -3.87
CA SER A 245 -25.83 36.51 -4.98
C SER A 245 -26.75 36.79 -6.17
N GLY A 246 -26.30 36.51 -7.37
CA GLY A 246 -27.04 36.53 -8.61
C GLY A 246 -26.75 35.31 -9.48
N ALA A 247 -27.18 35.33 -10.74
CA ALA A 247 -27.00 34.20 -11.66
C ALA A 247 -25.51 33.95 -11.94
N ASP A 248 -24.72 35.00 -12.08
CA ASP A 248 -23.31 34.95 -12.52
C ASP A 248 -22.33 35.65 -11.56
N TRP A 249 -22.79 36.05 -10.38
CA TRP A 249 -21.95 36.74 -9.40
C TRP A 249 -22.25 36.34 -7.96
N MET A 250 -21.24 36.43 -7.10
CA MET A 250 -21.33 36.29 -5.65
C MET A 250 -20.78 37.56 -4.95
N GLY A 251 -21.51 38.02 -3.94
CA GLY A 251 -21.13 39.16 -3.13
C GLY A 251 -20.31 38.74 -1.92
N LEU A 252 -19.18 39.36 -1.72
CA LEU A 252 -18.47 39.31 -0.45
C LEU A 252 -18.77 40.60 0.34
N ARG A 253 -19.38 40.45 1.51
CA ARG A 253 -19.65 41.58 2.38
C ARG A 253 -18.33 42.15 2.90
N THR A 254 -18.01 43.35 2.47
CA THR A 254 -16.88 44.13 3.03
C THR A 254 -17.28 44.60 4.42
N ARG A 255 -16.48 44.34 5.41
CA ARG A 255 -16.56 44.95 6.74
C ARG A 255 -15.44 45.97 6.83
N ASP A 256 -15.72 47.13 7.40
CA ASP A 256 -14.70 48.12 7.71
C ASP A 256 -13.84 47.67 8.90
N VAL A 257 -13.25 46.48 8.76
CA VAL A 257 -12.32 45.92 9.73
C VAL A 257 -10.93 46.05 9.13
N SER A 258 -10.15 46.94 9.64
CA SER A 258 -8.74 47.04 9.28
C SER A 258 -7.93 45.96 10.00
N VAL A 259 -7.15 45.18 9.25
CA VAL A 259 -6.14 44.29 9.80
C VAL A 259 -4.80 45.02 9.71
N VAL A 260 -4.18 45.22 10.86
CA VAL A 260 -2.82 45.79 10.90
C VAL A 260 -1.88 44.81 10.23
N ARG A 261 -1.41 45.13 9.03
CA ARG A 261 -0.46 44.31 8.26
C ARG A 261 1.00 44.51 8.66
N GLY A 262 1.27 45.61 9.40
CA GLY A 262 2.60 45.94 9.87
C GLY A 262 2.61 47.31 10.54
N ILE A 263 3.59 47.53 11.38
CA ILE A 263 3.86 48.80 12.02
C ILE A 263 5.11 49.37 11.36
N GLY A 264 4.97 50.49 10.64
CA GLY A 264 6.10 51.24 10.12
C GLY A 264 6.60 52.20 11.19
N LEU A 265 7.83 52.08 11.61
CA LEU A 265 8.48 53.02 12.50
C LEU A 265 9.15 54.08 11.66
N PHE A 266 8.65 55.34 11.79
CA PHE A 266 9.30 56.53 11.22
C PHE A 266 10.18 57.18 12.29
N PRO A 267 11.50 57.17 12.15
CA PRO A 267 12.35 57.90 13.09
C PRO A 267 12.18 59.40 12.88
N LEU A 268 11.55 60.06 13.83
CA LEU A 268 11.29 61.50 13.80
C LEU A 268 12.56 62.39 13.82
N PHE A 269 13.63 61.83 14.38
CA PHE A 269 14.91 62.53 14.56
C PHE A 269 16.07 61.75 13.95
N ALA A 270 15.96 61.36 12.71
CA ALA A 270 17.04 60.68 12.02
C ALA A 270 17.68 61.54 10.94
N GLY A 271 18.93 61.30 10.64
CA GLY A 271 19.70 61.95 9.60
C GLY A 271 20.06 63.40 9.92
N LEU A 272 20.33 64.20 8.89
CA LEU A 272 20.86 65.57 8.98
C LEU A 272 19.90 66.51 9.72
N ALA A 273 18.61 66.34 9.54
CA ALA A 273 17.58 67.17 10.19
C ALA A 273 17.55 66.97 11.73
N GLY A 274 17.67 65.72 12.19
CA GLY A 274 17.76 65.42 13.61
C GLY A 274 19.05 65.98 14.26
N LEU A 275 20.16 65.87 13.52
CA LEU A 275 21.45 66.39 13.95
C LEU A 275 21.38 67.95 14.07
N LEU A 276 20.80 68.65 13.09
CA LEU A 276 20.62 70.14 13.12
C LEU A 276 19.70 70.60 14.25
N LEU A 277 18.63 69.89 14.54
CA LEU A 277 17.76 70.16 15.68
C LEU A 277 18.50 69.93 17.02
N LEU A 278 19.31 68.86 17.15
CA LEU A 278 20.10 68.66 18.35
C LEU A 278 21.15 69.75 18.55
N LEU A 279 21.89 70.10 17.49
CA LEU A 279 22.88 71.15 17.55
C LEU A 279 22.23 72.56 17.84
N GLY A 280 21.06 72.83 17.24
CA GLY A 280 20.28 73.99 17.50
C GLY A 280 19.78 74.12 18.98
N ALA A 281 19.31 72.99 19.52
CA ALA A 281 18.92 72.90 20.93
C ALA A 281 20.12 73.08 21.89
N LEU A 282 21.26 72.49 21.58
CA LEU A 282 22.49 72.63 22.37
C LEU A 282 23.00 74.09 22.31
N THR A 283 23.03 74.75 21.15
CA THR A 283 23.46 76.07 21.00
C THR A 283 22.48 77.09 21.71
N ALA A 284 21.18 76.84 21.64
CA ALA A 284 20.19 77.59 22.35
C ALA A 284 20.30 77.48 23.88
N ALA A 285 20.57 76.29 24.38
CA ALA A 285 20.83 76.02 25.79
C ALA A 285 22.09 76.78 26.25
N TRP A 286 23.17 76.67 25.48
CA TRP A 286 24.44 77.34 25.80
C TRP A 286 24.31 78.85 25.81
N VAL A 287 23.61 79.46 24.87
CA VAL A 287 23.32 80.90 24.84
C VAL A 287 22.46 81.35 26.01
N ARG A 288 21.58 80.50 26.50
CA ARG A 288 20.69 80.78 27.62
C ARG A 288 21.41 80.68 28.97
N GLU A 289 22.37 79.74 29.10
CA GLU A 289 23.18 79.60 30.32
C GLU A 289 24.31 80.60 30.40
N GLY A 290 24.76 81.16 29.28
CA GLY A 290 25.79 82.17 29.20
C GLY A 290 25.31 83.62 29.39
N ARG A 291 24.03 83.82 29.72
CA ARG A 291 23.44 85.10 30.16
C ARG A 291 23.07 84.99 31.64
#